data_4f881fc604dba2a8d19a6ba9446b5de6
#
_entry.id   4f881fc604dba2a8d19a6ba9446b5de6
#
_cell.length_a   1.000
_cell.length_b   1.000
_cell.length_c   1.000
_cell.angle_alpha   90.00
_cell.angle_beta   90.00
_cell.angle_gamma   90.00
#
_symmetry.space_group_name_H-M   'P 1'
#
loop_
_entity.id
_entity.type
_entity.pdbx_description
1 polymer ?
#
loop_
_entity_poly.entity_id
_entity_poly.type
_entity_poly.pdbx_seq_one_letter_code
_entity_poly.pdbx_strand_id
1 'polypeptide(L)'
;MLFRSVTVALAWYTVVHGLPWLAEKGARHVPPAVEVAIGEQTLAALDKTLLTPSALDAARQAALRKHFLAFTSDLHDGHRYQLEFRGGHVGANAFALPGGTIVMTDAMVKLAQNDEQLLAVLAHEIGHVHGHHGLRMALQGAGVAALISALAGDAVSITTLAATLPTVLTQTSYSREFENEADAYAFQRLKSHGLSPRYFAEIMQLFKKQGGEQADKNDGFNYFSSHPATDERIQRALANQ
;
A
#
# COMPACT_ATOMS: atom_id res chain seq x y z
N MET A 1 -13.85 -39.02 -13.53
CA MET A 1 -13.60 -38.26 -12.29
C MET A 1 -12.17 -37.72 -12.23
N LEU A 2 -11.13 -38.49 -12.53
CA LEU A 2 -9.71 -38.05 -12.45
C LEU A 2 -9.42 -36.78 -13.26
N PHE A 3 -9.92 -36.64 -14.49
CA PHE A 3 -9.68 -35.50 -15.37
C PHE A 3 -10.18 -34.16 -14.75
N ARG A 4 -11.39 -34.18 -14.17
CA ARG A 4 -11.96 -33.00 -13.48
C ARG A 4 -11.13 -32.58 -12.26
N SER A 5 -10.64 -33.54 -11.49
CA SER A 5 -9.81 -33.26 -10.31
C SER A 5 -8.45 -32.68 -10.69
N VAL A 6 -7.83 -33.16 -11.78
CA VAL A 6 -6.56 -32.63 -12.30
C VAL A 6 -6.74 -31.19 -12.81
N THR A 7 -7.81 -30.92 -13.56
CA THR A 7 -8.10 -29.57 -14.08
C THR A 7 -8.33 -28.58 -12.94
N VAL A 8 -9.10 -28.95 -11.91
CA VAL A 8 -9.33 -28.10 -10.73
C VAL A 8 -8.02 -27.86 -9.97
N ALA A 9 -7.21 -28.90 -9.76
CA ALA A 9 -5.92 -28.78 -9.09
C ALA A 9 -4.95 -27.87 -9.86
N LEU A 10 -4.91 -27.99 -11.20
CA LEU A 10 -4.08 -27.14 -12.06
C LEU A 10 -4.56 -25.69 -12.03
N ALA A 11 -5.86 -25.45 -12.13
CA ALA A 11 -6.43 -24.10 -12.03
C ALA A 11 -6.14 -23.47 -10.67
N TRP A 12 -6.32 -24.22 -9.59
CA TRP A 12 -5.97 -23.78 -8.24
C TRP A 12 -4.48 -23.44 -8.12
N TYR A 13 -3.59 -24.32 -8.60
CA TYR A 13 -2.15 -24.09 -8.57
C TYR A 13 -1.76 -22.83 -9.37
N THR A 14 -2.36 -22.63 -10.54
CA THR A 14 -2.14 -21.44 -11.38
C THR A 14 -2.56 -20.17 -10.66
N VAL A 15 -3.72 -20.16 -9.99
CA VAL A 15 -4.21 -18.99 -9.26
C VAL A 15 -3.33 -18.70 -8.03
N VAL A 16 -2.96 -19.73 -7.26
CA VAL A 16 -2.27 -19.56 -5.97
C VAL A 16 -0.77 -19.29 -6.14
N HIS A 17 -0.14 -19.86 -7.17
CA HIS A 17 1.31 -19.76 -7.36
C HIS A 17 1.70 -19.12 -8.71
N GLY A 18 1.02 -19.46 -9.78
CA GLY A 18 1.36 -18.99 -11.11
C GLY A 18 1.10 -17.51 -11.31
N LEU A 19 -0.09 -17.03 -10.95
CA LEU A 19 -0.44 -15.61 -11.08
C LEU A 19 0.39 -14.68 -10.18
N PRO A 20 0.65 -14.98 -8.89
CA PRO A 20 1.55 -14.18 -8.09
C PRO A 20 2.97 -14.09 -8.66
N TRP A 21 3.51 -15.21 -9.14
CA TRP A 21 4.82 -15.24 -9.79
C TRP A 21 4.86 -14.41 -11.08
N LEU A 22 3.85 -14.55 -11.94
CA LEU A 22 3.73 -13.75 -13.16
C LEU A 22 3.55 -12.26 -12.86
N ALA A 23 2.75 -11.92 -11.86
CA ALA A 23 2.53 -10.55 -11.43
C ALA A 23 3.81 -9.90 -10.89
N GLU A 24 4.59 -10.63 -10.09
CA GLU A 24 5.89 -10.16 -9.62
C GLU A 24 6.85 -9.88 -10.77
N LYS A 25 7.00 -10.83 -11.70
CA LYS A 25 7.87 -10.66 -12.88
C LYS A 25 7.34 -9.54 -13.77
N GLY A 26 6.04 -9.50 -14.04
CA GLY A 26 5.40 -8.47 -14.86
C GLY A 26 5.56 -7.08 -14.29
N ALA A 27 5.33 -6.89 -12.99
CA ALA A 27 5.44 -5.61 -12.33
C ALA A 27 6.82 -4.96 -12.50
N ARG A 28 7.88 -5.76 -12.39
CA ARG A 28 9.28 -5.29 -12.56
C ARG A 28 9.64 -4.87 -13.99
N HIS A 29 8.81 -5.20 -14.98
CA HIS A 29 9.02 -4.84 -16.39
C HIS A 29 8.10 -3.70 -16.86
N VAL A 30 7.22 -3.21 -16.00
CA VAL A 30 6.39 -2.04 -16.33
C VAL A 30 7.29 -0.80 -16.38
N PRO A 31 7.26 -0.01 -17.47
CA PRO A 31 8.05 1.21 -17.54
C PRO A 31 7.64 2.21 -16.44
N PRO A 32 8.58 2.91 -15.78
CA PRO A 32 8.29 3.86 -14.72
C PRO A 32 7.23 4.92 -15.10
N ALA A 33 7.23 5.39 -16.34
CA ALA A 33 6.24 6.35 -16.83
C ALA A 33 4.80 5.77 -16.82
N VAL A 34 4.65 4.47 -17.04
CA VAL A 34 3.35 3.79 -16.98
C VAL A 34 2.90 3.64 -15.53
N GLU A 35 3.80 3.32 -14.62
CA GLU A 35 3.49 3.27 -13.18
C GLU A 35 3.02 4.63 -12.66
N VAL A 36 3.73 5.70 -13.01
CA VAL A 36 3.35 7.07 -12.64
C VAL A 36 1.96 7.40 -13.18
N ALA A 37 1.67 7.11 -14.45
CA ALA A 37 0.37 7.36 -15.04
C ALA A 37 -0.76 6.57 -14.35
N ILE A 38 -0.50 5.32 -13.96
CA ILE A 38 -1.45 4.51 -13.19
C ILE A 38 -1.70 5.15 -11.81
N GLY A 39 -0.64 5.56 -11.11
CA GLY A 39 -0.74 6.21 -9.80
C GLY A 39 -1.54 7.52 -9.85
N GLU A 40 -1.25 8.39 -10.83
CA GLU A 40 -1.96 9.66 -11.03
C GLU A 40 -3.45 9.43 -11.33
N GLN A 41 -3.79 8.48 -12.20
CA GLN A 41 -5.18 8.14 -12.50
C GLN A 41 -5.90 7.57 -11.27
N THR A 42 -5.21 6.75 -10.48
CA THR A 42 -5.74 6.19 -9.24
C THR A 42 -6.03 7.29 -8.22
N LEU A 43 -5.08 8.22 -8.01
CA LEU A 43 -5.29 9.35 -7.10
C LEU A 43 -6.44 10.22 -7.56
N ALA A 44 -6.54 10.53 -8.85
CA ALA A 44 -7.62 11.33 -9.41
C ALA A 44 -9.00 10.64 -9.23
N ALA A 45 -9.06 9.33 -9.28
CA ALA A 45 -10.28 8.57 -9.00
C ALA A 45 -10.66 8.61 -7.51
N LEU A 46 -9.68 8.46 -6.61
CA LEU A 46 -9.87 8.58 -5.16
C LEU A 46 -10.29 10.00 -4.76
N ASP A 47 -9.69 11.03 -5.35
CA ASP A 47 -10.05 12.44 -5.13
C ASP A 47 -11.50 12.76 -5.55
N LYS A 48 -12.08 12.01 -6.49
CA LYS A 48 -13.48 12.18 -6.91
C LYS A 48 -14.48 11.47 -6.01
N THR A 49 -14.06 10.43 -5.30
CA THR A 49 -15.00 9.52 -4.64
C THR A 49 -14.85 9.45 -3.13
N LEU A 50 -13.65 9.61 -2.61
CA LEU A 50 -13.32 9.28 -1.22
C LEU A 50 -12.54 10.37 -0.49
N LEU A 51 -11.64 11.05 -1.19
CA LEU A 51 -10.71 12.01 -0.60
C LEU A 51 -11.18 13.46 -0.82
N THR A 52 -10.72 14.35 0.05
CA THR A 52 -10.90 15.79 -0.08
C THR A 52 -9.55 16.50 0.04
N PRO A 53 -9.43 17.76 -0.39
CA PRO A 53 -8.23 18.55 -0.10
C PRO A 53 -7.88 18.53 1.39
N SER A 54 -6.59 18.48 1.70
CA SER A 54 -6.10 18.52 3.06
C SER A 54 -6.45 19.82 3.77
N ALA A 55 -6.85 19.72 5.02
CA ALA A 55 -7.08 20.83 5.93
C ALA A 55 -5.88 21.09 6.89
N LEU A 56 -4.77 20.39 6.69
CA LEU A 56 -3.54 20.68 7.44
C LEU A 56 -2.98 22.05 7.06
N ASP A 57 -2.41 22.74 8.05
CA ASP A 57 -1.70 23.98 7.80
C ASP A 57 -0.59 23.80 6.75
N ALA A 58 -0.46 24.78 5.86
CA ALA A 58 0.51 24.74 4.76
C ALA A 58 1.96 24.63 5.26
N ALA A 59 2.29 25.29 6.39
CA ALA A 59 3.61 25.18 7.03
C ALA A 59 3.88 23.75 7.51
N ARG A 60 2.87 23.08 8.09
CA ARG A 60 2.97 21.68 8.53
C ARG A 60 3.18 20.73 7.33
N GLN A 61 2.40 20.90 6.27
CA GLN A 61 2.59 20.12 5.05
C GLN A 61 3.99 20.31 4.45
N ALA A 62 4.47 21.55 4.37
CA ALA A 62 5.80 21.87 3.86
C ALA A 62 6.92 21.25 4.70
N ALA A 63 6.79 21.30 6.06
CA ALA A 63 7.76 20.67 6.96
C ALA A 63 7.83 19.16 6.76
N LEU A 64 6.68 18.47 6.69
CA LEU A 64 6.63 17.03 6.48
C LEU A 64 7.15 16.64 5.09
N ARG A 65 6.83 17.39 4.03
CA ARG A 65 7.42 17.16 2.69
C ARG A 65 8.95 17.32 2.71
N LYS A 66 9.46 18.32 3.43
CA LYS A 66 10.91 18.50 3.57
C LYS A 66 11.57 17.31 4.27
N HIS A 67 10.98 16.81 5.37
CA HIS A 67 11.48 15.62 6.05
C HIS A 67 11.43 14.38 5.14
N PHE A 68 10.33 14.20 4.41
CA PHE A 68 10.17 13.11 3.46
C PHE A 68 11.18 13.17 2.31
N LEU A 69 11.41 14.35 1.72
CA LEU A 69 12.41 14.54 0.68
C LEU A 69 13.82 14.22 1.17
N ALA A 70 14.18 14.65 2.39
CA ALA A 70 15.46 14.30 2.99
C ALA A 70 15.56 12.79 3.24
N PHE A 71 14.45 12.16 3.67
CA PHE A 71 14.38 10.73 3.94
C PHE A 71 14.42 9.85 2.67
N THR A 72 14.14 10.39 1.49
CA THR A 72 14.13 9.67 0.21
C THR A 72 15.26 10.10 -0.75
N SER A 73 16.10 11.06 -0.35
CA SER A 73 17.10 11.70 -1.23
C SER A 73 18.18 10.77 -1.76
N ASP A 74 18.46 9.68 -1.06
CA ASP A 74 19.46 8.64 -1.40
C ASP A 74 18.83 7.44 -2.16
N LEU A 75 17.52 7.46 -2.42
CA LEU A 75 16.86 6.41 -3.20
C LEU A 75 17.05 6.67 -4.70
N HIS A 76 17.65 5.69 -5.38
CA HIS A 76 17.93 5.71 -6.81
C HIS A 76 17.35 4.49 -7.51
N ASP A 77 16.16 4.05 -7.06
CA ASP A 77 15.47 2.85 -7.54
C ASP A 77 14.54 3.09 -8.74
N GLY A 78 14.58 4.29 -9.31
CA GLY A 78 13.79 4.68 -10.49
C GLY A 78 12.40 5.24 -10.16
N HIS A 79 11.97 5.23 -8.89
CA HIS A 79 10.72 5.83 -8.48
C HIS A 79 10.87 7.33 -8.17
N ARG A 80 9.80 8.08 -8.46
CA ARG A 80 9.70 9.49 -8.10
C ARG A 80 8.89 9.64 -6.84
N TYR A 81 9.53 9.60 -5.68
CA TYR A 81 8.86 9.70 -4.38
C TYR A 81 8.25 11.09 -4.16
N GLN A 82 6.94 11.13 -3.92
CA GLN A 82 6.17 12.33 -3.62
C GLN A 82 5.23 12.08 -2.45
N LEU A 83 5.09 13.07 -1.56
CA LEU A 83 4.18 13.00 -0.43
C LEU A 83 3.00 13.95 -0.65
N GLU A 84 1.80 13.39 -0.72
CA GLU A 84 0.55 14.11 -0.86
C GLU A 84 -0.30 14.00 0.40
N PHE A 85 -0.96 15.10 0.75
CA PHE A 85 -1.86 15.12 1.91
C PHE A 85 -3.31 15.23 1.46
N ARG A 86 -4.19 14.46 2.10
CA ARG A 86 -5.63 14.47 1.84
C ARG A 86 -6.41 14.42 3.14
N GLY A 87 -7.59 15.08 3.11
CA GLY A 87 -8.64 14.93 4.11
C GLY A 87 -9.74 13.99 3.62
N GLY A 88 -10.90 14.07 4.26
CA GLY A 88 -12.10 13.30 3.91
C GLY A 88 -12.62 12.49 5.09
N HIS A 89 -13.66 11.70 4.82
CA HIS A 89 -14.24 10.76 5.80
C HIS A 89 -13.44 9.44 5.84
N VAL A 90 -12.13 9.56 5.65
CA VAL A 90 -11.17 8.46 5.79
C VAL A 90 -10.45 8.62 7.12
N GLY A 91 -10.36 7.55 7.88
CA GLY A 91 -9.64 7.51 9.15
C GLY A 91 -8.14 7.82 8.99
N ALA A 92 -7.39 7.61 10.06
CA ALA A 92 -5.93 7.70 10.01
C ALA A 92 -5.40 6.66 9.01
N ASN A 93 -4.81 7.12 7.90
CA ASN A 93 -4.34 6.25 6.82
C ASN A 93 -3.14 6.86 6.08
N ALA A 94 -2.33 5.97 5.51
CA ALA A 94 -1.36 6.28 4.47
C ALA A 94 -1.37 5.13 3.45
N PHE A 95 -1.10 5.42 2.20
CA PHE A 95 -1.03 4.39 1.17
C PHE A 95 -0.14 4.80 0.01
N ALA A 96 0.56 3.81 -0.51
CA ALA A 96 1.44 3.95 -1.65
C ALA A 96 0.69 3.72 -2.97
N LEU A 97 0.93 4.60 -3.93
CA LEU A 97 0.46 4.45 -5.31
C LEU A 97 1.62 4.02 -6.22
N PRO A 98 1.35 3.29 -7.30
CA PRO A 98 2.37 3.00 -8.30
C PRO A 98 3.10 4.27 -8.76
N GLY A 99 4.39 4.16 -9.02
CA GLY A 99 5.22 5.29 -9.47
C GLY A 99 5.80 6.16 -8.36
N GLY A 100 5.44 5.91 -7.06
CA GLY A 100 6.13 6.52 -5.92
C GLY A 100 5.36 7.63 -5.19
N THR A 101 4.13 7.95 -5.60
CA THR A 101 3.28 8.86 -4.82
C THR A 101 2.75 8.15 -3.57
N ILE A 102 2.99 8.75 -2.41
CA ILE A 102 2.43 8.30 -1.12
C ILE A 102 1.43 9.35 -0.65
N VAL A 103 0.23 8.90 -0.34
CA VAL A 103 -0.83 9.74 0.22
C VAL A 103 -0.90 9.51 1.73
N MET A 104 -0.92 10.59 2.49
CA MET A 104 -1.10 10.56 3.95
C MET A 104 -2.33 11.38 4.33
N THR A 105 -3.20 10.82 5.16
CA THR A 105 -4.40 11.55 5.59
C THR A 105 -4.11 12.52 6.71
N ASP A 106 -4.90 13.59 6.80
CA ASP A 106 -4.85 14.55 7.89
C ASP A 106 -5.06 13.87 9.26
N ALA A 107 -5.89 12.82 9.28
CA ALA A 107 -6.15 12.03 10.48
C ALA A 107 -4.89 11.25 10.93
N MET A 108 -4.08 10.74 9.99
CA MET A 108 -2.80 10.10 10.28
C MET A 108 -1.83 11.08 10.94
N VAL A 109 -1.71 12.29 10.38
CA VAL A 109 -0.84 13.34 10.93
C VAL A 109 -1.28 13.77 12.32
N LYS A 110 -2.59 13.77 12.59
CA LYS A 110 -3.15 14.08 13.91
C LYS A 110 -3.03 12.96 14.93
N LEU A 111 -3.01 11.71 14.48
CA LEU A 111 -2.85 10.53 15.34
C LEU A 111 -1.43 10.40 15.87
N ALA A 112 -0.45 10.64 15.02
CA ALA A 112 0.97 10.50 15.36
C ALA A 112 1.37 11.51 16.47
N GLN A 113 2.17 11.06 17.42
CA GLN A 113 2.65 11.86 18.53
C GLN A 113 3.93 12.64 18.22
N ASN A 114 4.65 12.24 17.19
CA ASN A 114 5.88 12.87 16.70
C ASN A 114 6.09 12.57 15.20
N ASP A 115 7.05 13.26 14.58
CA ASP A 115 7.34 13.11 13.16
C ASP A 115 8.05 11.79 12.84
N GLU A 116 8.78 11.22 13.79
CA GLU A 116 9.46 9.94 13.65
C GLU A 116 8.46 8.79 13.44
N GLN A 117 7.30 8.85 14.10
CA GLN A 117 6.21 7.89 13.87
C GLN A 117 5.63 8.04 12.45
N LEU A 118 5.48 9.26 11.93
CA LEU A 118 5.07 9.49 10.54
C LEU A 118 6.12 8.99 9.55
N LEU A 119 7.41 9.22 9.81
CA LEU A 119 8.49 8.70 8.99
C LEU A 119 8.54 7.17 9.02
N ALA A 120 8.18 6.54 10.14
CA ALA A 120 8.10 5.09 10.21
C ALA A 120 6.98 4.51 9.34
N VAL A 121 5.81 5.16 9.32
CA VAL A 121 4.73 4.82 8.36
C VAL A 121 5.19 5.05 6.92
N LEU A 122 5.79 6.20 6.64
CA LEU A 122 6.29 6.53 5.30
C LEU A 122 7.37 5.54 4.82
N ALA A 123 8.24 5.07 5.72
CA ALA A 123 9.22 4.03 5.41
C ALA A 123 8.55 2.72 4.97
N HIS A 124 7.45 2.34 5.61
CA HIS A 124 6.65 1.18 5.25
C HIS A 124 5.97 1.37 3.88
N GLU A 125 5.38 2.53 3.63
CA GLU A 125 4.79 2.85 2.32
C GLU A 125 5.84 2.85 1.19
N ILE A 126 7.05 3.37 1.45
CA ILE A 126 8.18 3.24 0.51
C ILE A 126 8.50 1.77 0.23
N GLY A 127 8.40 0.90 1.25
CA GLY A 127 8.55 -0.55 1.08
C GLY A 127 7.51 -1.13 0.11
N HIS A 128 6.26 -0.68 0.17
CA HIS A 128 5.23 -1.07 -0.79
C HIS A 128 5.50 -0.57 -2.21
N VAL A 129 6.02 0.64 -2.37
CA VAL A 129 6.46 1.16 -3.69
C VAL A 129 7.60 0.31 -4.22
N HIS A 130 8.66 0.11 -3.43
CA HIS A 130 9.85 -0.67 -3.79
C HIS A 130 9.52 -2.11 -4.19
N GLY A 131 8.59 -2.76 -3.47
CA GLY A 131 8.07 -4.10 -3.77
C GLY A 131 7.06 -4.14 -4.92
N HIS A 132 6.69 -2.99 -5.51
CA HIS A 132 5.61 -2.86 -6.51
C HIS A 132 4.29 -3.50 -6.06
N HIS A 133 3.99 -3.51 -4.74
CA HIS A 133 2.92 -4.34 -4.17
C HIS A 133 1.54 -3.97 -4.73
N GLY A 134 1.22 -2.68 -4.87
CA GLY A 134 -0.04 -2.23 -5.48
C GLY A 134 -0.19 -2.72 -6.93
N LEU A 135 0.87 -2.63 -7.73
CA LEU A 135 0.87 -3.11 -9.11
C LEU A 135 0.78 -4.64 -9.18
N ARG A 136 1.51 -5.36 -8.32
CA ARG A 136 1.43 -6.84 -8.21
C ARG A 136 0.00 -7.29 -7.88
N MET A 137 -0.67 -6.62 -6.94
CA MET A 137 -2.09 -6.91 -6.60
C MET A 137 -3.02 -6.67 -7.79
N ALA A 138 -2.86 -5.55 -8.49
CA ALA A 138 -3.65 -5.23 -9.67
C ALA A 138 -3.46 -6.28 -10.79
N LEU A 139 -2.23 -6.68 -11.06
CA LEU A 139 -1.91 -7.70 -12.04
C LEU A 139 -2.45 -9.09 -11.65
N GLN A 140 -2.41 -9.44 -10.36
CA GLN A 140 -3.01 -10.69 -9.87
C GLN A 140 -4.52 -10.68 -10.05
N GLY A 141 -5.20 -9.59 -9.66
CA GLY A 141 -6.65 -9.44 -9.84
C GLY A 141 -7.07 -9.52 -11.30
N ALA A 142 -6.31 -8.88 -12.18
CA ALA A 142 -6.55 -8.95 -13.62
C ALA A 142 -6.30 -10.34 -14.21
N GLY A 143 -5.27 -11.03 -13.74
CA GLY A 143 -4.99 -12.39 -14.15
C GLY A 143 -6.13 -13.34 -13.77
N VAL A 144 -6.69 -13.19 -12.57
CA VAL A 144 -7.89 -13.95 -12.16
C VAL A 144 -9.09 -13.60 -13.04
N ALA A 145 -9.34 -12.30 -13.28
CA ALA A 145 -10.44 -11.86 -14.14
C ALA A 145 -10.28 -12.40 -15.58
N ALA A 146 -9.07 -12.34 -16.13
CA ALA A 146 -8.78 -12.89 -17.46
C ALA A 146 -9.01 -14.41 -17.52
N LEU A 147 -8.62 -15.15 -16.48
CA LEU A 147 -8.85 -16.59 -16.41
C LEU A 147 -10.35 -16.92 -16.37
N ILE A 148 -11.13 -16.20 -15.55
CA ILE A 148 -12.59 -16.36 -15.47
C ILE A 148 -13.23 -16.05 -16.83
N SER A 149 -12.84 -14.96 -17.47
CA SER A 149 -13.36 -14.56 -18.79
C SER A 149 -13.02 -15.56 -19.89
N ALA A 150 -11.80 -16.09 -19.90
CA ALA A 150 -11.40 -17.13 -20.83
C ALA A 150 -12.23 -18.41 -20.68
N LEU A 151 -12.59 -18.77 -19.42
CA LEU A 151 -13.47 -19.91 -19.14
C LEU A 151 -14.93 -19.64 -19.52
N ALA A 152 -15.38 -18.37 -19.47
CA ALA A 152 -16.71 -17.92 -19.86
C ALA A 152 -16.84 -17.64 -21.38
N GLY A 153 -15.73 -17.58 -22.10
CA GLY A 153 -15.70 -17.25 -23.54
C GLY A 153 -15.73 -15.75 -23.86
N ASP A 154 -15.50 -14.89 -22.85
CA ASP A 154 -15.48 -13.44 -22.99
C ASP A 154 -14.05 -12.88 -23.06
N ALA A 155 -13.84 -11.78 -23.80
CA ALA A 155 -12.55 -11.09 -23.87
C ALA A 155 -12.47 -9.94 -22.86
N VAL A 156 -11.50 -9.97 -21.94
CA VAL A 156 -11.24 -8.85 -21.01
C VAL A 156 -10.28 -7.84 -21.65
N SER A 157 -10.65 -6.58 -21.57
CA SER A 157 -9.85 -5.44 -22.03
C SER A 157 -8.83 -5.00 -20.95
N ILE A 158 -7.62 -4.59 -21.38
CA ILE A 158 -6.56 -4.02 -20.51
C ILE A 158 -7.02 -2.73 -19.81
N THR A 159 -7.99 -2.01 -20.37
CA THR A 159 -8.59 -0.82 -19.74
C THR A 159 -9.32 -1.15 -18.43
N THR A 160 -9.74 -2.38 -18.22
CA THR A 160 -10.35 -2.85 -16.98
C THR A 160 -9.34 -2.86 -15.82
N LEU A 161 -8.05 -3.03 -16.08
CA LEU A 161 -6.98 -3.05 -15.08
C LEU A 161 -6.82 -1.72 -14.33
N ALA A 162 -6.70 -0.62 -15.08
CA ALA A 162 -6.55 0.71 -14.48
C ALA A 162 -7.81 1.14 -13.71
N ALA A 163 -9.00 0.68 -14.14
CA ALA A 163 -10.27 0.97 -13.48
C ALA A 163 -10.47 0.19 -12.17
N THR A 164 -9.80 -0.95 -12.00
CA THR A 164 -9.94 -1.80 -10.79
C THR A 164 -8.97 -1.42 -9.68
N LEU A 165 -7.87 -0.75 -9.98
CA LEU A 165 -6.83 -0.45 -9.00
C LEU A 165 -7.33 0.39 -7.80
N PRO A 166 -8.14 1.45 -7.97
CA PRO A 166 -8.71 2.17 -6.83
C PRO A 166 -9.48 1.25 -5.87
N THR A 167 -10.30 0.35 -6.42
CA THR A 167 -11.08 -0.62 -5.65
C THR A 167 -10.18 -1.63 -4.93
N VAL A 168 -9.15 -2.13 -5.61
CA VAL A 168 -8.17 -3.05 -5.02
C VAL A 168 -7.47 -2.39 -3.83
N LEU A 169 -6.98 -1.16 -3.97
CA LEU A 169 -6.27 -0.45 -2.91
C LEU A 169 -7.17 -0.08 -1.72
N THR A 170 -8.47 0.12 -1.96
CA THR A 170 -9.39 0.57 -0.90
C THR A 170 -10.19 -0.56 -0.24
N GLN A 171 -10.33 -1.71 -0.89
CA GLN A 171 -11.18 -2.81 -0.42
C GLN A 171 -10.43 -4.09 -0.08
N THR A 172 -9.12 -4.17 -0.38
CA THR A 172 -8.31 -5.35 -0.07
C THR A 172 -7.15 -4.99 0.86
N SER A 173 -6.89 -5.86 1.83
CA SER A 173 -5.66 -5.80 2.62
C SER A 173 -4.50 -6.44 1.85
N TYR A 174 -3.30 -5.93 2.08
CA TYR A 174 -2.09 -6.57 1.60
C TYR A 174 -1.91 -7.97 2.18
N SER A 175 -1.27 -8.85 1.42
CA SER A 175 -0.92 -10.18 1.93
C SER A 175 0.11 -10.07 3.06
N ARG A 176 0.14 -11.08 3.94
CA ARG A 176 1.18 -11.12 5.00
C ARG A 176 2.61 -11.07 4.44
N GLU A 177 2.82 -11.63 3.26
CA GLU A 177 4.11 -11.60 2.58
C GLU A 177 4.49 -10.16 2.20
N PHE A 178 3.58 -9.42 1.59
CA PHE A 178 3.80 -8.01 1.24
C PHE A 178 4.03 -7.13 2.46
N GLU A 179 3.26 -7.35 3.53
CA GLU A 179 3.47 -6.66 4.80
C GLU A 179 4.84 -6.96 5.40
N ASN A 180 5.28 -8.23 5.34
CA ASN A 180 6.60 -8.62 5.83
C ASN A 180 7.74 -8.02 5.00
N GLU A 181 7.60 -7.96 3.67
CA GLU A 181 8.56 -7.30 2.78
C GLU A 181 8.63 -5.80 3.09
N ALA A 182 7.48 -5.13 3.22
CA ALA A 182 7.40 -3.70 3.51
C ALA A 182 7.94 -3.37 4.91
N ASP A 183 7.64 -4.16 5.94
CA ASP A 183 8.18 -4.01 7.29
C ASP A 183 9.70 -4.16 7.31
N ALA A 184 10.22 -5.20 6.65
CA ALA A 184 11.67 -5.43 6.60
C ALA A 184 12.41 -4.25 5.94
N TYR A 185 11.86 -3.76 4.83
CA TYR A 185 12.36 -2.55 4.16
C TYR A 185 12.30 -1.33 5.09
N ALA A 186 11.16 -1.11 5.75
CA ALA A 186 10.98 0.01 6.66
C ALA A 186 12.00 0.01 7.81
N PHE A 187 12.22 -1.14 8.44
CA PHE A 187 13.16 -1.25 9.55
C PHE A 187 14.60 -0.99 9.11
N GLN A 188 14.99 -1.49 7.96
CA GLN A 188 16.31 -1.20 7.37
C GLN A 188 16.43 0.30 7.05
N ARG A 189 15.42 0.89 6.43
CA ARG A 189 15.38 2.30 6.05
C ARG A 189 15.49 3.23 7.26
N LEU A 190 14.70 2.97 8.30
CA LEU A 190 14.75 3.72 9.55
C LEU A 190 16.16 3.69 10.15
N LYS A 191 16.76 2.50 10.29
CA LYS A 191 18.12 2.35 10.83
C LYS A 191 19.17 3.10 10.03
N SER A 192 19.11 3.07 8.70
CA SER A 192 20.05 3.78 7.83
C SER A 192 19.99 5.31 8.00
N HIS A 193 18.87 5.83 8.52
CA HIS A 193 18.67 7.24 8.85
C HIS A 193 18.79 7.55 10.35
N GLY A 194 19.31 6.61 11.15
CA GLY A 194 19.49 6.80 12.60
C GLY A 194 18.19 6.80 13.40
N LEU A 195 17.10 6.30 12.82
CA LEU A 195 15.79 6.17 13.44
C LEU A 195 15.56 4.74 13.93
N SER A 196 14.95 4.61 15.12
CA SER A 196 14.61 3.29 15.66
C SER A 196 13.31 2.76 15.06
N PRO A 197 13.24 1.47 14.64
CA PRO A 197 12.00 0.79 14.29
C PRO A 197 10.93 0.79 15.40
N ARG A 198 11.30 1.14 16.63
CA ARG A 198 10.37 1.36 17.75
C ARG A 198 9.26 2.35 17.40
N TYR A 199 9.54 3.40 16.61
CA TYR A 199 8.52 4.36 16.17
C TYR A 199 7.42 3.72 15.35
N PHE A 200 7.76 2.70 14.54
CA PHE A 200 6.75 1.89 13.84
C PHE A 200 5.90 1.08 14.83
N ALA A 201 6.51 0.45 15.84
CA ALA A 201 5.75 -0.27 16.86
C ALA A 201 4.80 0.65 17.64
N GLU A 202 5.25 1.85 18.00
CA GLU A 202 4.46 2.85 18.73
C GLU A 202 3.22 3.29 17.93
N ILE A 203 3.36 3.66 16.64
CA ILE A 203 2.22 4.07 15.83
C ILE A 203 1.27 2.90 15.60
N MET A 204 1.75 1.67 15.43
CA MET A 204 0.92 0.47 15.32
C MET A 204 0.11 0.20 16.61
N GLN A 205 0.68 0.47 17.78
CA GLN A 205 -0.04 0.41 19.06
C GLN A 205 -1.15 1.46 19.16
N LEU A 206 -0.92 2.68 18.65
CA LEU A 206 -1.94 3.72 18.57
C LEU A 206 -3.11 3.30 17.68
N PHE A 207 -2.84 2.69 16.53
CA PHE A 207 -3.88 2.13 15.67
C PHE A 207 -4.70 1.05 16.37
N LYS A 208 -4.04 0.12 17.08
CA LYS A 208 -4.75 -0.92 17.85
C LYS A 208 -5.66 -0.33 18.91
N LYS A 209 -5.19 0.70 19.61
CA LYS A 209 -5.96 1.38 20.64
C LYS A 209 -7.21 2.06 20.06
N GLN A 210 -7.07 2.79 18.95
CA GLN A 210 -8.20 3.41 18.26
C GLN A 210 -9.20 2.38 17.74
N GLY A 211 -8.74 1.32 17.09
CA GLY A 211 -9.60 0.25 16.56
C GLY A 211 -10.34 -0.53 17.63
N GLY A 212 -9.81 -0.60 18.86
CA GLY A 212 -10.48 -1.24 20.01
C GLY A 212 -11.53 -0.36 20.67
N GLU A 213 -11.34 0.98 20.68
CA GLU A 213 -12.22 1.94 21.34
C GLU A 213 -13.31 2.52 20.43
N GLN A 214 -13.09 2.53 19.12
CA GLN A 214 -13.97 3.11 18.11
C GLN A 214 -14.17 2.17 16.91
N ALA A 215 -14.54 0.93 17.17
CA ALA A 215 -15.02 0.03 16.11
C ALA A 215 -16.41 0.50 15.62
N ASP A 216 -16.53 1.77 15.21
CA ASP A 216 -17.69 2.24 14.49
C ASP A 216 -17.60 1.68 13.06
N LYS A 217 -18.60 0.89 12.68
CA LYS A 217 -18.67 0.14 11.42
C LYS A 217 -18.66 1.02 10.16
N ASN A 218 -18.48 2.33 10.30
CA ASN A 218 -18.48 3.33 9.21
C ASN A 218 -17.10 3.79 8.75
N ASP A 219 -16.00 3.46 9.42
CA ASP A 219 -14.65 3.83 8.99
C ASP A 219 -14.06 2.81 8.01
N GLY A 220 -14.69 2.65 6.85
CA GLY A 220 -14.40 1.61 5.87
C GLY A 220 -13.01 1.65 5.23
N PHE A 221 -12.28 2.75 5.30
CA PHE A 221 -10.95 2.88 4.72
C PHE A 221 -9.99 3.54 5.72
N ASN A 222 -9.41 2.73 6.59
CA ASN A 222 -8.37 3.15 7.53
C ASN A 222 -7.13 2.28 7.37
N TYR A 223 -5.99 2.74 7.92
CA TYR A 223 -4.70 2.04 7.83
C TYR A 223 -4.79 0.59 8.33
N PHE A 224 -5.57 0.34 9.36
CA PHE A 224 -5.74 -0.98 9.94
C PHE A 224 -6.44 -1.98 9.01
N SER A 225 -7.33 -1.50 8.14
CA SER A 225 -8.05 -2.36 7.18
C SER A 225 -7.15 -2.82 6.03
N SER A 226 -6.23 -1.98 5.56
CA SER A 226 -5.26 -2.31 4.51
C SER A 226 -3.97 -2.93 5.03
N HIS A 227 -3.52 -2.55 6.23
CA HIS A 227 -2.29 -2.99 6.89
C HIS A 227 -2.56 -3.49 8.31
N PRO A 228 -2.97 -4.75 8.49
CA PRO A 228 -3.33 -5.27 9.81
C PRO A 228 -2.20 -5.13 10.84
N ALA A 229 -2.47 -4.40 11.94
CA ALA A 229 -1.53 -4.22 13.04
C ALA A 229 -1.56 -5.45 13.96
N THR A 230 -0.82 -6.47 13.60
CA THR A 230 -0.69 -7.69 14.41
C THR A 230 0.34 -7.50 15.53
N ASP A 231 0.15 -8.23 16.64
CA ASP A 231 1.15 -8.23 17.72
C ASP A 231 2.51 -8.73 17.22
N GLU A 232 2.52 -9.66 16.27
CA GLU A 232 3.74 -10.15 15.63
C GLU A 232 4.53 -9.03 14.95
N ARG A 233 3.87 -8.13 14.19
CA ARG A 233 4.53 -7.01 13.52
C ARG A 233 5.10 -6.01 14.54
N ILE A 234 4.34 -5.71 15.59
CA ILE A 234 4.78 -4.85 16.69
C ILE A 234 6.03 -5.46 17.37
N GLN A 235 6.00 -6.75 17.71
CA GLN A 235 7.14 -7.42 18.34
C GLN A 235 8.36 -7.47 17.42
N ARG A 236 8.19 -7.70 16.11
CA ARG A 236 9.30 -7.63 15.14
C ARG A 236 9.93 -6.25 15.09
N ALA A 237 9.14 -5.19 15.10
CA ALA A 237 9.67 -3.82 15.12
C ALA A 237 10.47 -3.55 16.42
N LEU A 238 9.97 -4.01 17.57
CA LEU A 238 10.66 -3.89 18.85
C LEU A 238 11.95 -4.73 18.92
N ALA A 239 11.98 -5.90 18.28
CA ALA A 239 13.17 -6.74 18.22
C ALA A 239 14.26 -6.21 17.25
N ASN A 240 13.90 -5.31 16.37
CA ASN A 240 14.78 -4.70 15.37
C ASN A 240 15.35 -3.32 15.77
N GLN A 241 15.27 -2.96 17.04
CA GLN A 241 15.79 -1.67 17.54
C GLN A 241 17.30 -1.50 17.35
#